data_1ae219184d910a7c9bb9e2b5a6cd1637
#
_entry.id   1ae219184d910a7c9bb9e2b5a6cd1637
#
_cell.length_a   1.000
_cell.length_b   1.000
_cell.length_c   1.000
_cell.angle_alpha   90.00
_cell.angle_beta   90.00
_cell.angle_gamma   90.00
#
_symmetry.space_group_name_H-M   'P 1'
#
loop_
_entity.id
_entity.type
_entity.pdbx_description
1 polymer ?
#
loop_
_entity_poly.entity_id
_entity_poly.type
_entity_poly.pdbx_seq_one_letter_code
_entity_poly.pdbx_strand_id
1 'polypeptide(L)'
;MASKNPIKNNDKQASDQPLDPSRRNLLKTASIVGAAAVGSGAARNVIAQDSRRSSANSSPITREALEVLTAEEAETLEAICDCLIPSDENGPGAFEARAVHYIDRALASHNKSARENYMVSLEAINNYSKQTRGKPFYRLIKDYQNSILAGVQSNKVPGCAPSGSGFFNTVRNHTIDGTFCDPYYGGNQNFVGWDMIRYPGIRLSASETDVAQGAALEPNHQSAYDHDTYTKMASNTAMNQRGGSDNA
;
A
#
# COMPACT_ATOMS: atom_id res chain seq x y z
N MET A 1 -25.58 -67.05 -18.93
CA MET A 1 -25.27 -67.17 -17.49
C MET A 1 -24.62 -65.89 -17.06
N ALA A 2 -25.36 -65.06 -16.34
CA ALA A 2 -24.97 -63.73 -15.92
C ALA A 2 -24.50 -63.79 -14.46
N SER A 3 -23.30 -63.30 -14.20
CA SER A 3 -22.81 -63.11 -12.82
C SER A 3 -22.80 -61.63 -12.48
N LYS A 4 -23.69 -61.26 -11.56
CA LYS A 4 -23.76 -59.92 -10.93
C LYS A 4 -22.77 -59.87 -9.76
N ASN A 5 -21.86 -58.91 -9.77
CA ASN A 5 -21.10 -58.52 -8.58
C ASN A 5 -21.67 -57.20 -8.01
N PRO A 6 -21.88 -57.10 -6.72
CA PRO A 6 -22.43 -55.91 -6.07
C PRO A 6 -21.35 -54.86 -5.75
N ILE A 7 -21.67 -53.62 -6.04
CA ILE A 7 -20.89 -52.43 -5.72
C ILE A 7 -21.00 -52.17 -4.21
N LYS A 8 -19.88 -52.15 -3.48
CA LYS A 8 -19.78 -51.73 -2.10
C LYS A 8 -19.64 -50.19 -2.06
N ASN A 9 -20.64 -49.51 -1.57
CA ASN A 9 -20.58 -48.13 -1.16
C ASN A 9 -19.71 -48.00 0.09
N ASN A 10 -18.64 -47.25 -0.02
CA ASN A 10 -17.81 -46.82 1.12
C ASN A 10 -18.12 -45.35 1.40
N ASP A 11 -19.08 -45.11 2.29
CA ASP A 11 -19.32 -43.83 2.89
C ASP A 11 -18.17 -43.52 3.84
N LYS A 12 -17.23 -42.67 3.39
CA LYS A 12 -16.29 -42.01 4.28
C LYS A 12 -16.91 -40.72 4.80
N GLN A 13 -17.37 -40.79 6.05
CA GLN A 13 -17.65 -39.63 6.89
C GLN A 13 -16.43 -38.69 6.89
N ALA A 14 -16.59 -37.52 6.37
CA ALA A 14 -15.67 -36.41 6.52
C ALA A 14 -15.73 -35.95 8.00
N SER A 15 -14.65 -36.14 8.72
CA SER A 15 -14.47 -35.64 10.08
C SER A 15 -14.30 -34.13 10.04
N ASP A 16 -15.27 -33.44 10.60
CA ASP A 16 -15.28 -32.01 10.90
C ASP A 16 -14.32 -31.72 12.06
N GLN A 17 -13.06 -31.43 11.75
CA GLN A 17 -12.08 -30.92 12.71
C GLN A 17 -11.62 -29.53 12.26
N PRO A 18 -11.82 -28.49 13.10
CA PRO A 18 -11.32 -27.15 12.78
C PRO A 18 -9.80 -27.07 12.95
N LEU A 19 -9.13 -26.73 11.87
CA LEU A 19 -7.69 -26.58 11.72
C LEU A 19 -7.19 -25.24 12.31
N ASP A 20 -7.29 -24.99 13.61
CA ASP A 20 -6.37 -24.05 14.27
C ASP A 20 -6.47 -24.08 15.81
N PRO A 21 -5.63 -24.86 16.53
CA PRO A 21 -5.58 -24.80 17.98
C PRO A 21 -4.92 -23.52 18.53
N SER A 22 -4.24 -22.72 17.69
CA SER A 22 -3.49 -21.55 18.12
C SER A 22 -4.40 -20.39 18.56
N ARG A 23 -5.53 -20.17 17.88
CA ARG A 23 -6.49 -19.10 18.23
C ARG A 23 -7.28 -19.36 19.51
N ARG A 24 -7.48 -20.64 19.86
CA ARG A 24 -8.21 -21.00 21.08
C ARG A 24 -7.38 -20.85 22.35
N ASN A 25 -6.05 -20.93 22.23
CA ASN A 25 -5.13 -20.72 23.35
C ASN A 25 -4.90 -19.25 23.66
N LEU A 26 -5.00 -18.36 22.67
CA LEU A 26 -4.87 -16.90 22.85
C LEU A 26 -6.02 -16.33 23.70
N LEU A 27 -7.23 -16.86 23.54
CA LEU A 27 -8.41 -16.44 24.32
C LEU A 27 -8.42 -16.97 25.76
N LYS A 28 -7.73 -18.09 26.04
CA LYS A 28 -7.65 -18.65 27.39
C LYS A 28 -6.62 -17.94 28.29
N THR A 29 -5.59 -17.33 27.70
CA THR A 29 -4.58 -16.56 28.44
C THR A 29 -5.02 -15.15 28.78
N ALA A 30 -6.02 -14.60 28.13
CA ALA A 30 -6.54 -13.26 28.41
C ALA A 30 -7.48 -13.18 29.63
N SER A 31 -7.92 -14.32 30.20
CA SER A 31 -8.94 -14.37 31.25
C SER A 31 -8.40 -14.53 32.68
N ILE A 32 -7.06 -14.54 32.89
CA ILE A 32 -6.45 -14.82 34.21
C ILE A 32 -5.80 -13.58 34.87
N VAL A 33 -5.87 -12.40 34.26
CA VAL A 33 -5.34 -11.17 34.87
C VAL A 33 -6.46 -10.23 35.29
N GLY A 34 -7.21 -10.63 36.32
CA GLY A 34 -8.30 -9.79 36.79
C GLY A 34 -8.90 -10.26 38.11
N ALA A 35 -8.11 -10.54 39.13
CA ALA A 35 -8.55 -10.53 40.55
C ALA A 35 -7.38 -10.85 41.48
N ALA A 36 -6.75 -9.84 42.07
CA ALA A 36 -6.23 -9.83 43.44
C ALA A 36 -5.31 -8.62 43.65
N ALA A 37 -5.80 -7.56 44.22
CA ALA A 37 -4.95 -6.63 44.99
C ALA A 37 -5.85 -5.81 45.96
N VAL A 38 -6.14 -6.37 47.12
CA VAL A 38 -6.36 -5.57 48.32
C VAL A 38 -5.50 -6.19 49.40
N GLY A 39 -4.48 -5.42 49.90
CA GLY A 39 -3.64 -5.85 51.03
C GLY A 39 -2.34 -5.07 51.13
N SER A 40 -2.40 -3.95 51.84
CA SER A 40 -1.37 -3.21 52.61
C SER A 40 0.08 -3.73 52.65
N GLY A 41 1.04 -2.79 52.50
CA GLY A 41 2.29 -2.76 53.27
C GLY A 41 3.59 -2.80 52.48
N ALA A 42 4.21 -1.66 52.38
CA ALA A 42 5.67 -1.39 52.33
C ALA A 42 6.63 -2.45 51.77
N ALA A 43 7.19 -2.22 50.60
CA ALA A 43 8.63 -2.45 50.31
C ALA A 43 9.03 -1.88 48.93
N ARG A 44 9.74 -0.79 48.96
CA ARG A 44 10.91 -0.39 48.16
C ARG A 44 11.00 -0.76 46.68
N ASN A 45 10.93 0.34 45.89
CA ASN A 45 11.85 0.66 44.77
C ASN A 45 12.89 -0.41 44.43
N VAL A 46 12.67 -1.14 43.39
CA VAL A 46 13.62 -1.60 42.35
C VAL A 46 12.78 -2.38 41.34
N ILE A 47 12.43 -1.83 40.26
CA ILE A 47 12.09 -2.35 38.91
C ILE A 47 11.24 -1.25 38.23
N ALA A 48 11.89 -0.16 37.95
CA ALA A 48 11.30 0.89 37.09
C ALA A 48 12.35 1.46 36.12
N GLN A 49 13.18 0.60 35.55
CA GLN A 49 14.21 1.04 34.61
C GLN A 49 14.28 0.26 33.30
N ASP A 50 13.43 -0.75 33.08
CA ASP A 50 13.51 -1.54 31.84
C ASP A 50 12.31 -1.38 30.90
N SER A 51 11.28 -0.61 31.31
CA SER A 51 10.10 -0.33 30.46
C SER A 51 10.21 0.96 29.64
N ARG A 52 11.34 1.67 29.69
CA ARG A 52 11.52 2.95 28.95
C ARG A 52 12.35 2.84 27.67
N ARG A 53 12.72 1.64 27.24
CA ARG A 53 13.51 1.46 26.00
C ARG A 53 12.74 0.93 24.79
N SER A 54 11.45 0.63 24.92
CA SER A 54 10.63 0.16 23.77
C SER A 54 9.63 1.18 23.24
N SER A 55 9.60 2.42 23.73
CA SER A 55 8.65 3.45 23.26
C SER A 55 9.28 4.60 22.50
N ALA A 56 10.50 4.49 22.04
CA ALA A 56 11.25 5.61 21.46
C ALA A 56 11.56 5.44 19.97
N ASN A 57 10.67 4.88 19.17
CA ASN A 57 10.80 5.02 17.71
C ASN A 57 9.48 4.78 16.93
N SER A 58 8.35 5.10 17.48
CA SER A 58 7.19 5.38 16.65
C SER A 58 7.27 6.87 16.27
N SER A 59 7.90 7.17 15.14
CA SER A 59 7.69 8.44 14.48
C SER A 59 6.18 8.68 14.44
N PRO A 60 5.67 9.87 14.81
CA PRO A 60 4.25 10.14 14.71
C PRO A 60 3.85 9.82 13.27
N ILE A 61 2.85 8.95 13.09
CA ILE A 61 2.28 8.68 11.78
C ILE A 61 1.74 10.03 11.31
N THR A 62 2.51 10.72 10.49
CA THR A 62 2.07 11.97 9.87
C THR A 62 0.96 11.57 8.91
N ARG A 63 -0.29 11.76 9.34
CA ARG A 63 -1.45 11.57 8.48
C ARG A 63 -1.42 12.69 7.47
N GLU A 64 -0.97 12.38 6.27
CA GLU A 64 -1.05 13.27 5.13
C GLU A 64 -2.48 13.32 4.64
N ALA A 65 -3.05 14.52 4.54
CA ALA A 65 -4.40 14.69 4.01
C ALA A 65 -4.40 14.43 2.50
N LEU A 66 -5.44 13.76 2.03
CA LEU A 66 -5.68 13.61 0.60
C LEU A 66 -6.16 14.95 0.01
N GLU A 67 -5.81 15.24 -1.24
CA GLU A 67 -6.10 16.50 -1.91
C GLU A 67 -7.50 16.52 -2.55
N VAL A 68 -7.89 15.42 -3.19
CA VAL A 68 -9.15 15.34 -3.97
C VAL A 68 -9.97 14.08 -3.73
N LEU A 69 -9.38 13.00 -3.24
CA LEU A 69 -10.09 11.76 -2.97
C LEU A 69 -10.82 11.84 -1.62
N THR A 70 -12.05 11.34 -1.57
CA THR A 70 -12.74 11.06 -0.30
C THR A 70 -12.14 9.81 0.36
N ALA A 71 -12.40 9.62 1.66
CA ALA A 71 -11.91 8.45 2.38
C ALA A 71 -12.39 7.12 1.75
N GLU A 72 -13.66 7.01 1.35
CA GLU A 72 -14.20 5.80 0.71
C GLU A 72 -13.58 5.55 -0.66
N GLU A 73 -13.35 6.61 -1.45
CA GLU A 73 -12.65 6.50 -2.73
C GLU A 73 -11.21 6.02 -2.53
N ALA A 74 -10.50 6.59 -1.55
CA ALA A 74 -9.13 6.22 -1.23
C ALA A 74 -9.01 4.77 -0.76
N GLU A 75 -9.85 4.31 0.17
CA GLU A 75 -9.87 2.91 0.62
C GLU A 75 -10.16 1.95 -0.54
N THR A 76 -11.08 2.33 -1.43
CA THR A 76 -11.42 1.53 -2.61
C THR A 76 -10.25 1.47 -3.60
N LEU A 77 -9.63 2.62 -3.87
CA LEU A 77 -8.49 2.71 -4.77
C LEU A 77 -7.26 1.99 -4.21
N GLU A 78 -7.02 2.09 -2.90
CA GLU A 78 -5.94 1.38 -2.22
C GLU A 78 -6.10 -0.14 -2.36
N ALA A 79 -7.31 -0.66 -2.16
CA ALA A 79 -7.60 -2.07 -2.37
C ALA A 79 -7.43 -2.50 -3.84
N ILE A 80 -7.72 -1.61 -4.82
CA ILE A 80 -7.47 -1.86 -6.24
C ILE A 80 -5.95 -1.89 -6.52
N CYS A 81 -5.19 -0.90 -6.04
CA CYS A 81 -3.75 -0.84 -6.20
C CYS A 81 -3.06 -2.08 -5.62
N ASP A 82 -3.50 -2.52 -4.43
CA ASP A 82 -2.99 -3.71 -3.75
C ASP A 82 -3.40 -5.04 -4.45
N CYS A 83 -4.44 -5.05 -5.28
CA CYS A 83 -4.73 -6.17 -6.17
C CYS A 83 -3.85 -6.17 -7.43
N LEU A 84 -3.43 -5.00 -7.91
CA LEU A 84 -2.63 -4.84 -9.13
C LEU A 84 -1.14 -5.12 -8.88
N ILE A 85 -0.61 -4.63 -7.77
CA ILE A 85 0.79 -4.84 -7.33
C ILE A 85 0.74 -5.19 -5.83
N PRO A 86 0.46 -6.46 -5.50
CA PRO A 86 0.34 -6.89 -4.11
C PRO A 86 1.70 -6.96 -3.41
N SER A 87 1.69 -6.81 -2.08
CA SER A 87 2.79 -7.25 -1.24
C SER A 87 2.77 -8.76 -1.13
N ASP A 88 3.89 -9.41 -1.33
CA ASP A 88 4.06 -10.85 -1.23
C ASP A 88 5.44 -11.22 -0.67
N GLU A 89 5.79 -12.50 -0.74
CA GLU A 89 7.09 -13.02 -0.30
C GLU A 89 8.29 -12.45 -1.08
N ASN A 90 8.06 -11.84 -2.25
CA ASN A 90 9.10 -11.24 -3.08
C ASN A 90 9.36 -9.76 -2.72
N GLY A 91 8.44 -9.14 -1.99
CA GLY A 91 8.64 -7.77 -1.53
C GLY A 91 7.36 -6.96 -1.30
N PRO A 92 7.54 -5.66 -1.01
CA PRO A 92 6.46 -4.71 -0.81
C PRO A 92 5.70 -4.45 -2.12
N GLY A 93 4.44 -3.98 -2.01
CA GLY A 93 3.58 -3.68 -3.16
C GLY A 93 3.21 -2.19 -3.27
N ALA A 94 2.13 -1.93 -4.02
CA ALA A 94 1.62 -0.58 -4.24
C ALA A 94 1.13 0.10 -2.95
N PHE A 95 0.71 -0.69 -1.96
CA PHE A 95 0.29 -0.19 -0.65
C PHE A 95 1.47 0.46 0.08
N GLU A 96 2.59 -0.26 0.25
CA GLU A 96 3.80 0.24 0.90
C GLU A 96 4.46 1.37 0.11
N ALA A 97 4.37 1.32 -1.22
CA ALA A 97 4.81 2.40 -2.09
C ALA A 97 3.92 3.65 -2.01
N ARG A 98 2.75 3.58 -1.33
CA ARG A 98 1.77 4.66 -1.25
C ARG A 98 1.31 5.16 -2.64
N ALA A 99 1.07 4.25 -3.56
CA ALA A 99 0.66 4.59 -4.92
C ALA A 99 -0.62 5.46 -4.96
N VAL A 100 -1.54 5.29 -4.00
CA VAL A 100 -2.77 6.10 -3.89
C VAL A 100 -2.46 7.58 -3.65
N HIS A 101 -1.43 7.93 -2.88
CA HIS A 101 -1.04 9.33 -2.65
C HIS A 101 -0.51 10.00 -3.92
N TYR A 102 0.27 9.24 -4.72
CA TYR A 102 0.65 9.72 -6.05
C TYR A 102 -0.56 9.97 -6.93
N ILE A 103 -1.51 9.02 -6.98
CA ILE A 103 -2.71 9.15 -7.81
C ILE A 103 -3.55 10.34 -7.35
N ASP A 104 -3.74 10.53 -6.06
CA ASP A 104 -4.48 11.66 -5.50
C ASP A 104 -3.88 13.01 -5.91
N ARG A 105 -2.57 13.19 -5.76
CA ARG A 105 -1.84 14.38 -6.23
C ARG A 105 -1.89 14.57 -7.74
N ALA A 106 -1.79 13.48 -8.50
CA ALA A 106 -1.91 13.53 -9.96
C ALA A 106 -3.31 13.98 -10.40
N LEU A 107 -4.37 13.49 -9.73
CA LEU A 107 -5.75 13.89 -9.97
C LEU A 107 -6.03 15.34 -9.54
N ALA A 108 -5.31 15.88 -8.58
CA ALA A 108 -5.36 17.29 -8.21
C ALA A 108 -4.66 18.19 -9.24
N SER A 109 -3.71 17.67 -10.01
CA SER A 109 -2.82 18.45 -10.87
C SER A 109 -2.91 18.01 -12.36
N HIS A 110 -1.91 17.30 -12.87
CA HIS A 110 -1.74 17.01 -14.30
C HIS A 110 -2.75 16.01 -14.87
N ASN A 111 -3.34 15.13 -14.04
CA ASN A 111 -4.38 14.17 -14.43
C ASN A 111 -5.79 14.61 -13.99
N LYS A 112 -6.00 15.90 -13.76
CA LYS A 112 -7.28 16.45 -13.27
C LYS A 112 -8.48 16.05 -14.15
N SER A 113 -8.29 15.91 -15.46
CA SER A 113 -9.34 15.46 -16.39
C SER A 113 -9.84 14.04 -16.12
N ALA A 114 -9.06 13.20 -15.45
CA ALA A 114 -9.45 11.85 -15.10
C ALA A 114 -10.24 11.76 -13.78
N ARG A 115 -10.31 12.85 -12.98
CA ARG A 115 -10.93 12.84 -11.64
C ARG A 115 -12.37 12.37 -11.64
N GLU A 116 -13.18 12.85 -12.59
CA GLU A 116 -14.59 12.45 -12.71
C GLU A 116 -14.73 10.94 -13.02
N ASN A 117 -13.91 10.43 -13.94
CA ASN A 117 -13.91 9.01 -14.28
C ASN A 117 -13.53 8.14 -13.06
N TYR A 118 -12.60 8.59 -12.22
CA TYR A 118 -12.27 7.91 -10.96
C TYR A 118 -13.46 7.89 -10.01
N MET A 119 -14.08 9.03 -9.73
CA MET A 119 -15.23 9.14 -8.84
C MET A 119 -16.35 8.18 -9.26
N VAL A 120 -16.77 8.27 -10.53
CA VAL A 120 -17.85 7.45 -11.08
C VAL A 120 -17.52 5.96 -11.05
N SER A 121 -16.28 5.59 -11.40
CA SER A 121 -15.90 4.17 -11.49
C SER A 121 -15.68 3.54 -10.11
N LEU A 122 -15.10 4.24 -9.15
CA LEU A 122 -14.93 3.75 -7.78
C LEU A 122 -16.28 3.54 -7.11
N GLU A 123 -17.22 4.48 -7.30
CA GLU A 123 -18.59 4.33 -6.83
C GLU A 123 -19.30 3.13 -7.49
N ALA A 124 -19.18 2.98 -8.80
CA ALA A 124 -19.76 1.86 -9.55
C ALA A 124 -19.23 0.50 -9.05
N ILE A 125 -17.92 0.39 -8.81
CA ILE A 125 -17.28 -0.82 -8.28
C ILE A 125 -17.80 -1.13 -6.88
N ASN A 126 -17.90 -0.13 -5.99
CA ASN A 126 -18.45 -0.31 -4.65
C ASN A 126 -19.93 -0.72 -4.67
N ASN A 127 -20.74 -0.11 -5.52
CA ASN A 127 -22.14 -0.43 -5.66
C ASN A 127 -22.34 -1.87 -6.19
N TYR A 128 -21.59 -2.26 -7.21
CA TYR A 128 -21.59 -3.62 -7.73
C TYR A 128 -21.16 -4.64 -6.66
N SER A 129 -20.14 -4.31 -5.89
CA SER A 129 -19.63 -5.11 -4.78
C SER A 129 -20.69 -5.28 -3.69
N LYS A 130 -21.33 -4.19 -3.25
CA LYS A 130 -22.43 -4.21 -2.25
C LYS A 130 -23.61 -5.07 -2.73
N GLN A 131 -24.00 -4.96 -4.01
CA GLN A 131 -25.09 -5.72 -4.60
C GLN A 131 -24.79 -7.22 -4.72
N THR A 132 -23.58 -7.59 -5.11
CA THR A 132 -23.21 -8.98 -5.39
C THR A 132 -22.62 -9.73 -4.21
N ARG A 133 -22.01 -9.02 -3.24
CA ARG A 133 -21.27 -9.58 -2.11
C ARG A 133 -21.66 -8.99 -0.73
N GLY A 134 -22.60 -8.05 -0.68
CA GLY A 134 -23.11 -7.46 0.56
C GLY A 134 -22.17 -6.51 1.28
N LYS A 135 -20.98 -6.21 0.71
CA LYS A 135 -19.96 -5.34 1.32
C LYS A 135 -19.31 -4.46 0.25
N PRO A 136 -18.78 -3.26 0.64
CA PRO A 136 -18.00 -2.45 -0.28
C PRO A 136 -16.72 -3.19 -0.70
N PHE A 137 -16.18 -2.85 -1.85
CA PHE A 137 -15.05 -3.52 -2.49
C PHE A 137 -13.83 -3.66 -1.56
N TYR A 138 -13.44 -2.61 -0.88
CA TYR A 138 -12.27 -2.59 0.02
C TYR A 138 -12.41 -3.48 1.26
N ARG A 139 -13.63 -3.97 1.57
CA ARG A 139 -13.89 -4.91 2.68
C ARG A 139 -14.06 -6.35 2.24
N LEU A 140 -13.87 -6.65 0.98
CA LEU A 140 -13.91 -8.02 0.47
C LEU A 140 -12.56 -8.70 0.65
N ILE A 141 -12.58 -10.04 0.65
CA ILE A 141 -11.35 -10.83 0.56
C ILE A 141 -10.75 -10.71 -0.85
N LYS A 142 -9.44 -10.92 -0.97
CA LYS A 142 -8.67 -10.75 -2.22
C LYS A 142 -9.27 -11.48 -3.42
N ASP A 143 -9.73 -12.72 -3.24
CA ASP A 143 -10.30 -13.50 -4.35
C ASP A 143 -11.53 -12.82 -4.95
N TYR A 144 -12.39 -12.23 -4.12
CA TYR A 144 -13.55 -11.49 -4.62
C TYR A 144 -13.16 -10.15 -5.22
N GLN A 145 -12.17 -9.45 -4.65
CA GLN A 145 -11.62 -8.23 -5.23
C GLN A 145 -11.06 -8.51 -6.63
N ASN A 146 -10.22 -9.52 -6.77
CA ASN A 146 -9.64 -9.93 -8.05
C ASN A 146 -10.72 -10.33 -9.08
N SER A 147 -11.74 -11.08 -8.65
CA SER A 147 -12.87 -11.47 -9.53
C SER A 147 -13.64 -10.24 -10.04
N ILE A 148 -13.90 -9.25 -9.18
CA ILE A 148 -14.58 -8.01 -9.57
C ILE A 148 -13.69 -7.18 -10.50
N LEU A 149 -12.41 -7.05 -10.24
CA LEU A 149 -11.47 -6.34 -11.13
C LEU A 149 -11.36 -6.99 -12.51
N ALA A 150 -11.32 -8.31 -12.59
CA ALA A 150 -11.41 -9.04 -13.86
C ALA A 150 -12.75 -8.75 -14.58
N GLY A 151 -13.83 -8.57 -13.82
CA GLY A 151 -15.12 -8.11 -14.32
C GLY A 151 -15.07 -6.68 -14.87
N VAL A 152 -14.38 -5.77 -14.19
CA VAL A 152 -14.15 -4.39 -14.67
C VAL A 152 -13.36 -4.41 -15.97
N GLN A 153 -12.24 -5.13 -16.01
CA GLN A 153 -11.40 -5.27 -17.19
C GLN A 153 -12.16 -5.79 -18.40
N SER A 154 -13.09 -6.72 -18.19
CA SER A 154 -13.92 -7.32 -19.26
C SER A 154 -15.26 -6.61 -19.51
N ASN A 155 -15.44 -5.39 -18.98
CA ASN A 155 -16.66 -4.57 -19.10
C ASN A 155 -17.95 -5.25 -18.56
N LYS A 156 -17.81 -6.15 -17.58
CA LYS A 156 -18.96 -6.83 -16.94
C LYS A 156 -19.51 -6.08 -15.73
N VAL A 157 -18.75 -5.13 -15.18
CA VAL A 157 -19.20 -4.24 -14.10
C VAL A 157 -19.77 -2.98 -14.76
N PRO A 158 -21.08 -2.71 -14.60
CA PRO A 158 -21.72 -1.54 -15.22
C PRO A 158 -21.34 -0.25 -14.48
N GLY A 159 -21.42 0.88 -15.18
CA GLY A 159 -21.29 2.22 -14.61
C GLY A 159 -19.87 2.76 -14.54
N CYS A 160 -18.84 2.01 -14.93
CA CYS A 160 -17.48 2.56 -15.01
C CYS A 160 -17.31 3.50 -16.21
N ALA A 161 -16.58 4.60 -16.03
CA ALA A 161 -16.33 5.63 -17.05
C ALA A 161 -14.84 5.67 -17.46
N PRO A 162 -14.52 5.87 -18.75
CA PRO A 162 -15.42 5.88 -19.90
C PRO A 162 -15.97 4.49 -20.27
N SER A 163 -15.36 3.42 -19.73
CA SER A 163 -15.74 2.02 -19.78
C SER A 163 -14.99 1.26 -18.70
N GLY A 164 -15.42 0.03 -18.37
CA GLY A 164 -14.70 -0.80 -17.38
C GLY A 164 -13.25 -1.06 -17.79
N SER A 165 -13.02 -1.51 -19.03
CA SER A 165 -11.65 -1.75 -19.52
C SER A 165 -10.82 -0.48 -19.62
N GLY A 166 -11.43 0.65 -19.99
CA GLY A 166 -10.78 1.95 -20.03
C GLY A 166 -10.32 2.39 -18.64
N PHE A 167 -11.21 2.32 -17.66
CA PHE A 167 -10.86 2.63 -16.26
C PHE A 167 -9.79 1.68 -15.72
N PHE A 168 -9.94 0.36 -15.95
CA PHE A 168 -8.93 -0.63 -15.52
C PHE A 168 -7.53 -0.30 -16.05
N ASN A 169 -7.42 0.04 -17.33
CA ASN A 169 -6.13 0.40 -17.93
C ASN A 169 -5.57 1.69 -17.32
N THR A 170 -6.42 2.69 -17.08
CA THR A 170 -6.03 3.96 -16.47
C THR A 170 -5.50 3.72 -15.05
N VAL A 171 -6.27 3.04 -14.19
CA VAL A 171 -5.87 2.82 -12.81
C VAL A 171 -4.63 1.93 -12.71
N ARG A 172 -4.50 0.92 -13.59
CA ARG A 172 -3.29 0.09 -13.66
C ARG A 172 -2.04 0.93 -13.98
N ASN A 173 -2.12 1.78 -14.99
CA ASN A 173 -0.99 2.64 -15.38
C ASN A 173 -0.63 3.60 -14.24
N HIS A 174 -1.62 4.27 -13.65
CA HIS A 174 -1.36 5.18 -12.53
C HIS A 174 -0.85 4.45 -11.27
N THR A 175 -1.24 3.17 -11.05
CA THR A 175 -0.67 2.34 -9.97
C THR A 175 0.81 2.05 -10.23
N ILE A 176 1.19 1.71 -11.47
CA ILE A 176 2.58 1.51 -11.87
C ILE A 176 3.36 2.82 -11.67
N ASP A 177 2.82 3.92 -12.19
CA ASP A 177 3.45 5.24 -12.04
C ASP A 177 3.69 5.58 -10.56
N GLY A 178 2.66 5.41 -9.72
CA GLY A 178 2.76 5.72 -8.28
C GLY A 178 3.68 4.78 -7.51
N THR A 179 3.81 3.52 -7.96
CA THR A 179 4.70 2.56 -7.31
C THR A 179 6.17 2.81 -7.66
N PHE A 180 6.47 3.26 -8.88
CA PHE A 180 7.84 3.34 -9.41
C PHE A 180 8.31 4.77 -9.73
N CYS A 181 7.49 5.79 -9.48
CA CYS A 181 7.89 7.19 -9.69
C CYS A 181 9.04 7.61 -8.76
N ASP A 182 9.58 8.78 -9.02
CA ASP A 182 10.44 9.46 -8.04
C ASP A 182 9.60 9.77 -6.77
N PRO A 183 10.10 9.49 -5.56
CA PRO A 183 9.38 9.73 -4.30
C PRO A 183 8.86 11.15 -4.11
N TYR A 184 9.49 12.12 -4.77
CA TYR A 184 9.05 13.52 -4.79
C TYR A 184 7.57 13.68 -5.18
N TYR A 185 7.06 12.81 -6.05
CA TYR A 185 5.67 12.87 -6.53
C TYR A 185 4.64 12.25 -5.57
N GLY A 186 5.09 11.71 -4.41
CA GLY A 186 4.21 11.22 -3.35
C GLY A 186 3.95 9.72 -3.34
N GLY A 187 4.43 9.00 -4.36
CA GLY A 187 4.48 7.54 -4.41
C GLY A 187 5.88 7.01 -4.07
N ASN A 188 6.11 5.72 -4.34
CA ASN A 188 7.41 5.06 -4.16
C ASN A 188 8.08 5.39 -2.81
N GLN A 189 7.28 5.41 -1.75
CA GLN A 189 7.75 5.82 -0.43
C GLN A 189 8.94 4.97 0.01
N ASN A 190 9.97 5.62 0.57
CA ASN A 190 11.21 4.97 1.00
C ASN A 190 11.90 4.16 -0.11
N PHE A 191 11.66 4.53 -1.38
CA PHE A 191 12.24 3.88 -2.56
C PHE A 191 11.86 2.40 -2.74
N VAL A 192 10.79 1.93 -2.10
CA VAL A 192 10.38 0.51 -2.13
C VAL A 192 10.15 -0.01 -3.55
N GLY A 193 9.57 0.80 -4.43
CA GLY A 193 9.36 0.43 -5.84
C GLY A 193 10.67 0.33 -6.61
N TRP A 194 11.62 1.23 -6.35
CA TRP A 194 12.95 1.19 -6.98
C TRP A 194 13.74 -0.02 -6.50
N ASP A 195 13.63 -0.40 -5.23
CA ASP A 195 14.27 -1.60 -4.69
C ASP A 195 13.73 -2.87 -5.34
N MET A 196 12.41 -2.95 -5.56
CA MET A 196 11.77 -4.09 -6.26
C MET A 196 12.37 -4.32 -7.66
N ILE A 197 12.65 -3.24 -8.40
CA ILE A 197 13.21 -3.32 -9.76
C ILE A 197 14.73 -3.17 -9.79
N ARG A 198 15.39 -3.06 -8.63
CA ARG A 198 16.82 -2.82 -8.47
C ARG A 198 17.29 -1.58 -9.24
N TYR A 199 16.50 -0.53 -9.21
CA TYR A 199 16.88 0.74 -9.82
C TYR A 199 17.96 1.41 -8.96
N PRO A 200 19.12 1.77 -9.53
CA PRO A 200 20.26 2.24 -8.74
C PRO A 200 20.11 3.68 -8.23
N GLY A 201 18.98 4.35 -8.50
CA GLY A 201 18.77 5.74 -8.13
C GLY A 201 19.40 6.72 -9.14
N ILE A 202 19.23 8.01 -8.85
CA ILE A 202 19.74 9.08 -9.70
C ILE A 202 21.26 9.18 -9.55
N ARG A 203 21.98 9.16 -10.69
CA ARG A 203 23.44 9.32 -10.75
C ARG A 203 23.78 10.42 -11.75
N LEU A 204 24.53 11.42 -11.31
CA LEU A 204 24.93 12.57 -12.15
C LEU A 204 26.22 12.30 -12.93
N SER A 205 26.98 11.30 -12.53
CA SER A 205 28.22 10.86 -13.19
C SER A 205 28.33 9.35 -13.09
N ALA A 206 29.06 8.76 -14.03
CA ALA A 206 29.41 7.36 -14.03
C ALA A 206 30.94 7.21 -14.07
N SER A 207 31.48 6.33 -13.24
CA SER A 207 32.90 5.93 -13.30
C SER A 207 33.12 4.78 -14.30
N GLU A 208 34.35 4.47 -14.62
CA GLU A 208 34.70 3.31 -15.46
C GLU A 208 34.19 1.99 -14.85
N THR A 209 34.19 1.89 -13.52
CA THR A 209 33.65 0.71 -12.80
C THR A 209 32.14 0.60 -12.89
N ASP A 210 31.42 1.73 -12.95
CA ASP A 210 29.95 1.74 -13.04
C ASP A 210 29.46 1.28 -14.42
N VAL A 211 30.26 1.51 -15.47
CA VAL A 211 29.94 1.14 -16.85
C VAL A 211 30.56 -0.18 -17.29
N ALA A 212 31.33 -0.83 -16.43
CA ALA A 212 31.94 -2.12 -16.73
C ALA A 212 30.85 -3.18 -17.00
N GLN A 213 31.12 -4.09 -17.94
CA GLN A 213 30.19 -5.16 -18.26
C GLN A 213 29.92 -6.03 -17.01
N GLY A 214 28.64 -6.17 -16.63
CA GLY A 214 28.21 -6.92 -15.45
C GLY A 214 28.32 -6.16 -14.14
N ALA A 215 28.60 -4.85 -14.17
CA ALA A 215 28.57 -4.03 -12.96
C ALA A 215 27.16 -4.02 -12.36
N ALA A 216 27.08 -4.37 -11.07
CA ALA A 216 25.87 -4.18 -10.27
C ALA A 216 26.00 -2.85 -9.51
N LEU A 217 25.10 -1.92 -9.80
CA LEU A 217 25.07 -0.63 -9.10
C LEU A 217 24.19 -0.75 -7.87
N GLU A 218 24.77 -0.48 -6.70
CA GLU A 218 24.00 -0.45 -5.46
C GLU A 218 23.04 0.75 -5.46
N PRO A 219 21.79 0.59 -4.98
CA PRO A 219 20.82 1.68 -4.85
C PRO A 219 21.36 2.79 -3.95
N ASN A 220 21.28 4.04 -4.40
CA ASN A 220 21.70 5.19 -3.62
C ASN A 220 20.56 5.91 -2.90
N HIS A 221 19.30 5.51 -3.19
CA HIS A 221 18.07 6.09 -2.63
C HIS A 221 18.05 7.63 -2.70
N GLN A 222 18.45 8.18 -3.82
CA GLN A 222 18.43 9.61 -4.08
C GLN A 222 17.42 9.94 -5.16
N SER A 223 16.52 10.88 -4.84
CA SER A 223 15.63 11.53 -5.80
C SER A 223 16.41 12.53 -6.64
N ALA A 224 15.95 12.79 -7.87
CA ALA A 224 16.47 13.90 -8.67
C ALA A 224 16.32 15.25 -7.94
N TYR A 225 15.30 15.37 -7.11
CA TYR A 225 14.96 16.59 -6.38
C TYR A 225 15.76 16.76 -5.07
N ASP A 226 16.46 15.74 -4.61
CA ASP A 226 17.43 15.85 -3.52
C ASP A 226 18.74 16.55 -3.97
N HIS A 227 18.93 16.72 -5.29
CA HIS A 227 20.11 17.31 -5.84
C HIS A 227 19.91 18.79 -6.18
N ASP A 228 20.84 19.66 -5.70
CA ASP A 228 20.76 21.13 -5.86
C ASP A 228 20.64 21.59 -7.32
N THR A 229 21.17 20.82 -8.27
CA THR A 229 21.07 21.12 -9.71
C THR A 229 19.62 21.12 -10.21
N TYR A 230 18.75 20.31 -9.61
CA TYR A 230 17.35 20.13 -10.05
C TYR A 230 16.34 20.77 -9.12
N THR A 231 16.75 21.28 -7.94
CA THR A 231 15.86 21.93 -6.99
C THR A 231 15.85 23.45 -7.20
N LYS A 232 14.64 24.03 -7.30
CA LYS A 232 14.47 25.50 -7.40
C LYS A 232 14.73 26.24 -6.08
N MET A 233 15.06 25.56 -4.99
CA MET A 233 15.32 26.20 -3.68
C MET A 233 16.61 27.03 -3.68
N ALA A 234 17.54 26.79 -4.60
CA ALA A 234 18.78 27.57 -4.74
C ALA A 234 18.53 29.03 -5.16
N SER A 235 17.39 29.35 -5.79
CA SER A 235 17.10 30.71 -6.24
C SER A 235 16.68 31.67 -5.12
N ASN A 236 16.12 31.19 -4.01
CA ASN A 236 15.70 32.06 -2.89
C ASN A 236 16.88 32.50 -2.01
N THR A 237 17.95 31.71 -1.92
CA THR A 237 19.15 32.11 -1.17
C THR A 237 19.96 33.14 -1.92
N ALA A 238 19.99 33.07 -3.26
CA ALA A 238 20.69 34.07 -4.10
C ALA A 238 19.99 35.43 -4.16
N MET A 239 18.65 35.47 -4.02
CA MET A 239 17.92 36.75 -3.94
C MET A 239 18.10 37.44 -2.59
N ASN A 240 18.27 36.69 -1.50
CA ASN A 240 18.44 37.29 -0.17
C ASN A 240 19.85 37.85 0.06
N GLN A 241 20.85 37.40 -0.76
CA GLN A 241 22.22 37.96 -0.69
C GLN A 241 22.42 39.22 -1.57
N ARG A 242 21.53 39.48 -2.54
CA ARG A 242 21.62 40.68 -3.38
C ARG A 242 20.91 41.90 -2.80
N GLY A 243 20.08 41.72 -1.75
CA GLY A 243 19.35 42.82 -1.10
C GLY A 243 20.09 43.50 0.04
N GLY A 244 21.33 43.13 0.34
CA GLY A 244 22.07 43.61 1.53
C GLY A 244 23.28 44.52 1.29
N SER A 245 23.54 44.96 0.04
CA SER A 245 24.77 45.74 -0.24
C SER A 245 24.57 47.14 -0.83
N ASP A 246 23.35 47.70 -0.80
CA ASP A 246 23.12 49.10 -1.24
C ASP A 246 22.59 49.94 -0.09
N ASN A 247 23.36 50.10 1.00
CA ASN A 247 23.26 51.20 1.95
C ASN A 247 24.57 51.29 2.74
N ALA A 248 25.56 51.93 2.15
CA ALA A 248 26.69 52.55 2.85
C ALA A 248 27.10 53.83 2.10
#